data_d41d4f0f6aed1e3ee39e7f42c52eebec
#
_entry.id   d41d4f0f6aed1e3ee39e7f42c52eebec
#
_cell.length_a   1.000
_cell.length_b   1.000
_cell.length_c   1.000
_cell.angle_alpha   90.00
_cell.angle_beta   90.00
_cell.angle_gamma   90.00
#
_symmetry.space_group_name_H-M   'P 1'
#
loop_
_entity.id
_entity.type
_entity.pdbx_description
1 polymer ?
#
loop_
_entity_poly.entity_id
_entity_poly.type
_entity_poly.pdbx_seq_one_letter_code
_entity_poly.pdbx_strand_id
1 'polypeptide(L)'
;MSQARPDERRTRFRRPLGVAVMAYKAALGLSEIVVGILLAVPSFDPQATFARLSAEELREDPGDRFVALIGRHLPALLHHRGLVAVGLIVLGLAKLVAAAAMWEGHEWGGYLLAATVALLLPFDLRQAVVDPTVGHVLLAVANTVALAVLVLLLRGWLPGRPLLARPNRR
;
A
#
# COMPACT_ATOMS: atom_id res chain seq x y z
N MET A 1 -37.96 -20.87 12.76
CA MET A 1 -36.72 -20.07 12.95
C MET A 1 -35.59 -20.73 12.20
N SER A 2 -35.26 -20.27 11.01
CA SER A 2 -34.20 -20.88 10.15
C SER A 2 -32.84 -20.42 10.68
N GLN A 3 -32.09 -21.33 11.28
CA GLN A 3 -30.70 -21.07 11.68
C GLN A 3 -29.87 -20.97 10.40
N ALA A 4 -29.45 -19.74 10.04
CA ALA A 4 -28.53 -19.50 8.96
C ALA A 4 -27.24 -20.31 9.23
N ARG A 5 -26.86 -21.18 8.29
CA ARG A 5 -25.67 -22.03 8.39
C ARG A 5 -24.44 -21.17 8.71
N PRO A 6 -23.57 -21.61 9.65
CA PRO A 6 -22.38 -20.85 10.06
C PRO A 6 -21.49 -20.41 8.91
N ASP A 7 -21.50 -21.13 7.78
CA ASP A 7 -20.72 -20.84 6.57
C ASP A 7 -21.18 -19.57 5.82
N GLU A 8 -22.49 -19.24 5.84
CA GLU A 8 -22.99 -18.05 5.12
C GLU A 8 -22.55 -16.74 5.80
N ARG A 9 -22.45 -16.72 7.13
CA ARG A 9 -21.97 -15.54 7.87
C ARG A 9 -20.47 -15.30 7.62
N ARG A 10 -19.67 -16.36 7.54
CA ARG A 10 -18.22 -16.26 7.28
C ARG A 10 -17.91 -15.77 5.88
N THR A 11 -18.65 -16.14 4.84
CA THR A 11 -18.44 -15.67 3.48
C THR A 11 -18.83 -14.21 3.27
N ARG A 12 -19.77 -13.70 4.06
CA ARG A 12 -20.29 -12.33 3.93
C ARG A 12 -19.26 -11.24 4.33
N PHE A 13 -18.38 -11.51 5.31
CA PHE A 13 -17.33 -10.58 5.75
C PHE A 13 -16.02 -10.67 4.97
N ARG A 14 -15.78 -11.75 4.24
CA ARG A 14 -14.50 -12.05 3.59
C ARG A 14 -14.31 -11.33 2.27
N ARG A 15 -15.35 -11.24 1.46
CA ARG A 15 -15.31 -10.53 0.18
C ARG A 15 -14.98 -9.05 0.34
N PRO A 16 -15.67 -8.29 1.21
CA PRO A 16 -15.40 -6.87 1.36
C PRO A 16 -13.99 -6.58 1.89
N LEU A 17 -13.47 -7.40 2.82
CA LEU A 17 -12.11 -7.21 3.35
C LEU A 17 -11.04 -7.46 2.28
N GLY A 18 -11.16 -8.52 1.50
CA GLY A 18 -10.23 -8.81 0.39
C GLY A 18 -10.26 -7.71 -0.67
N VAL A 19 -11.47 -7.24 -1.05
CA VAL A 19 -11.64 -6.13 -1.99
C VAL A 19 -11.04 -4.83 -1.42
N ALA A 20 -11.26 -4.54 -0.14
CA ALA A 20 -10.70 -3.36 0.51
C ALA A 20 -9.16 -3.38 0.52
N VAL A 21 -8.54 -4.52 0.86
CA VAL A 21 -7.07 -4.66 0.82
C VAL A 21 -6.54 -4.50 -0.60
N MET A 22 -7.18 -5.10 -1.61
CA MET A 22 -6.79 -4.94 -3.01
C MET A 22 -6.92 -3.49 -3.47
N ALA A 23 -8.04 -2.84 -3.19
CA ALA A 23 -8.28 -1.45 -3.57
C ALA A 23 -7.26 -0.51 -2.91
N TYR A 24 -7.00 -0.69 -1.62
CA TYR A 24 -5.98 0.07 -0.88
C TYR A 24 -4.58 -0.11 -1.50
N LYS A 25 -4.17 -1.36 -1.79
CA LYS A 25 -2.86 -1.63 -2.39
C LYS A 25 -2.75 -1.16 -3.84
N ALA A 26 -3.83 -1.23 -4.61
CA ALA A 26 -3.88 -0.67 -5.95
C ALA A 26 -3.76 0.86 -5.93
N ALA A 27 -4.46 1.53 -5.02
CA ALA A 27 -4.36 2.99 -4.86
C ALA A 27 -2.94 3.41 -4.46
N LEU A 28 -2.31 2.71 -3.50
CA LEU A 28 -0.91 2.94 -3.16
C LEU A 28 0.03 2.69 -4.35
N GLY A 29 -0.16 1.59 -5.09
CA GLY A 29 0.64 1.30 -6.28
C GLY A 29 0.51 2.39 -7.34
N LEU A 30 -0.69 2.90 -7.57
CA LEU A 30 -0.91 4.02 -8.48
C LEU A 30 -0.20 5.29 -8.02
N SER A 31 -0.30 5.64 -6.74
CA SER A 31 0.38 6.82 -6.18
C SER A 31 1.90 6.70 -6.28
N GLU A 32 2.46 5.52 -6.04
CA GLU A 32 3.90 5.25 -6.21
C GLU A 32 4.35 5.46 -7.66
N ILE A 33 3.58 4.98 -8.64
CA ILE A 33 3.88 5.20 -10.07
C ILE A 33 3.84 6.70 -10.39
N VAL A 34 2.80 7.42 -9.96
CA VAL A 34 2.68 8.86 -10.22
C VAL A 34 3.85 9.62 -9.63
N VAL A 35 4.20 9.36 -8.36
CA VAL A 35 5.35 9.99 -7.71
C VAL A 35 6.65 9.60 -8.40
N GLY A 36 6.83 8.34 -8.77
CA GLY A 36 8.00 7.87 -9.52
C GLY A 36 8.16 8.56 -10.88
N ILE A 37 7.06 8.72 -11.63
CA ILE A 37 7.06 9.46 -12.90
C ILE A 37 7.43 10.93 -12.67
N LEU A 38 6.83 11.60 -11.69
CA LEU A 38 7.15 12.98 -11.35
C LEU A 38 8.62 13.14 -10.99
N LEU A 39 9.17 12.22 -10.19
CA LEU A 39 10.59 12.20 -9.88
C LEU A 39 11.46 11.93 -11.11
N ALA A 40 11.01 11.19 -12.10
CA ALA A 40 11.77 10.95 -13.33
C ALA A 40 11.82 12.15 -14.26
N VAL A 41 10.85 13.07 -14.19
CA VAL A 41 10.77 14.26 -15.08
C VAL A 41 11.83 15.29 -14.67
N PRO A 42 12.84 15.61 -15.52
CA PRO A 42 13.95 16.50 -15.16
C PRO A 42 13.52 17.92 -14.76
N SER A 43 12.44 18.41 -15.38
CA SER A 43 11.91 19.76 -15.13
C SER A 43 11.09 19.87 -13.82
N PHE A 44 10.75 18.75 -13.19
CA PHE A 44 10.05 18.74 -11.91
C PHE A 44 11.06 18.96 -10.78
N ASP A 45 10.87 20.01 -10.00
CA ASP A 45 11.64 20.29 -8.79
C ASP A 45 10.85 19.90 -7.54
N PRO A 46 11.14 18.74 -6.95
CA PRO A 46 10.46 18.28 -5.74
C PRO A 46 10.70 19.18 -4.53
N GLN A 47 11.90 19.82 -4.44
CA GLN A 47 12.22 20.72 -3.31
C GLN A 47 11.39 21.99 -3.39
N ALA A 48 11.36 22.63 -4.57
CA ALA A 48 10.56 23.83 -4.78
C ALA A 48 9.05 23.54 -4.61
N THR A 49 8.60 22.37 -5.09
CA THR A 49 7.20 21.94 -4.94
C THR A 49 6.86 21.72 -3.46
N PHE A 50 7.71 20.99 -2.74
CA PHE A 50 7.54 20.76 -1.31
C PHE A 50 7.57 22.10 -0.53
N ALA A 51 8.54 22.99 -0.81
CA ALA A 51 8.63 24.27 -0.15
C ALA A 51 7.39 25.15 -0.36
N ARG A 52 6.77 25.10 -1.55
CA ARG A 52 5.51 25.81 -1.82
C ARG A 52 4.34 25.22 -1.05
N LEU A 53 4.17 23.91 -1.08
CA LEU A 53 3.06 23.22 -0.40
C LEU A 53 3.17 23.34 1.13
N SER A 54 4.39 23.24 1.66
CA SER A 54 4.63 23.34 3.11
C SER A 54 4.61 24.79 3.64
N ALA A 55 4.79 25.79 2.78
CA ALA A 55 4.79 27.19 3.21
C ALA A 55 3.45 27.61 3.80
N GLU A 56 2.35 27.10 3.30
CA GLU A 56 1.00 27.40 3.79
C GLU A 56 0.74 26.67 5.11
N GLU A 57 1.08 25.39 5.18
CA GLU A 57 0.98 24.55 6.39
C GLU A 57 1.83 25.11 7.54
N LEU A 58 3.08 25.50 7.26
CA LEU A 58 3.97 26.10 8.26
C LEU A 58 3.55 27.51 8.72
N ARG A 59 2.67 28.17 7.98
CA ARG A 59 2.03 29.43 8.43
C ARG A 59 0.95 29.17 9.48
N GLU A 60 0.22 28.06 9.34
CA GLU A 60 -0.86 27.66 10.24
C GLU A 60 -0.29 26.95 11.47
N ASP A 61 0.66 26.03 11.28
CA ASP A 61 1.37 25.31 12.35
C ASP A 61 2.89 25.31 12.11
N PRO A 62 3.63 26.31 12.65
CA PRO A 62 5.09 26.37 12.51
C PRO A 62 5.84 25.18 13.13
N GLY A 63 5.17 24.40 13.96
CA GLY A 63 5.72 23.20 14.63
C GLY A 63 5.36 21.88 13.96
N ASP A 64 4.79 21.89 12.75
CA ASP A 64 4.37 20.66 12.10
C ASP A 64 5.57 19.71 11.89
N ARG A 65 5.53 18.63 12.68
CA ARG A 65 6.57 17.58 12.67
C ARG A 65 6.61 16.79 11.38
N PHE A 66 5.48 16.67 10.69
CA PHE A 66 5.38 15.94 9.43
C PHE A 66 6.10 16.70 8.31
N VAL A 67 5.88 18.01 8.21
CA VAL A 67 6.60 18.89 7.27
C VAL A 67 8.10 18.89 7.56
N ALA A 68 8.48 19.02 8.83
CA ALA A 68 9.88 18.99 9.25
C ALA A 68 10.55 17.65 8.93
N LEU A 69 9.85 16.52 9.09
CA LEU A 69 10.34 15.19 8.78
C LEU A 69 10.60 15.02 7.29
N ILE A 70 9.63 15.37 6.45
CA ILE A 70 9.78 15.29 4.99
C ILE A 70 10.93 16.18 4.54
N GLY A 71 10.99 17.42 5.00
CA GLY A 71 12.04 18.36 4.65
C GLY A 71 13.44 17.88 5.01
N ARG A 72 13.58 17.14 6.12
CA ARG A 72 14.86 16.55 6.56
C ARG A 72 15.34 15.42 5.66
N HIS A 73 14.44 14.56 5.16
CA HIS A 73 14.80 13.39 4.38
C HIS A 73 14.77 13.62 2.87
N LEU A 74 14.07 14.65 2.42
CA LEU A 74 13.92 14.97 1.00
C LEU A 74 15.24 15.11 0.25
N PRO A 75 16.27 15.84 0.76
CA PRO A 75 17.56 15.97 0.07
C PRO A 75 18.27 14.62 -0.13
N ALA A 76 18.22 13.75 0.87
CA ALA A 76 18.84 12.42 0.79
C ALA A 76 18.15 11.52 -0.26
N LEU A 77 16.82 11.59 -0.36
CA LEU A 77 16.06 10.89 -1.39
C LEU A 77 16.37 11.43 -2.78
N LEU A 78 16.55 12.74 -2.91
CA LEU A 78 16.82 13.40 -4.19
C LEU A 78 18.24 13.17 -4.69
N HIS A 79 19.19 12.85 -3.81
CA HIS A 79 20.55 12.47 -4.21
C HIS A 79 20.57 11.23 -5.11
N HIS A 80 19.64 10.29 -4.88
CA HIS A 80 19.47 9.09 -5.70
C HIS A 80 18.14 9.10 -6.48
N ARG A 81 17.72 10.27 -6.94
CA ARG A 81 16.41 10.52 -7.56
C ARG A 81 16.01 9.49 -8.61
N GLY A 82 16.92 9.13 -9.53
CA GLY A 82 16.64 8.17 -10.60
C GLY A 82 16.36 6.77 -10.05
N LEU A 83 17.14 6.32 -9.07
CA LEU A 83 16.97 5.01 -8.43
C LEU A 83 15.65 4.95 -7.65
N VAL A 84 15.32 6.02 -6.92
CA VAL A 84 14.06 6.14 -6.18
C VAL A 84 12.87 6.14 -7.14
N ALA A 85 12.96 6.89 -8.24
CA ALA A 85 11.91 6.94 -9.27
C ALA A 85 11.64 5.56 -9.87
N VAL A 86 12.69 4.85 -10.30
CA VAL A 86 12.57 3.49 -10.86
C VAL A 86 12.02 2.53 -9.81
N GLY A 87 12.51 2.58 -8.58
CA GLY A 87 12.03 1.74 -7.48
C GLY A 87 10.54 1.91 -7.22
N LEU A 88 10.05 3.15 -7.15
CA LEU A 88 8.63 3.46 -6.96
C LEU A 88 7.78 2.97 -8.13
N ILE A 89 8.22 3.17 -9.37
CA ILE A 89 7.47 2.70 -10.56
C ILE A 89 7.39 1.16 -10.54
N VAL A 90 8.50 0.47 -10.30
CA VAL A 90 8.53 -1.00 -10.28
C VAL A 90 7.65 -1.56 -9.16
N LEU A 91 7.75 -1.01 -7.94
CA LEU A 91 6.93 -1.44 -6.81
C LEU A 91 5.45 -1.15 -7.05
N GLY A 92 5.13 0.01 -7.58
CA GLY A 92 3.75 0.38 -7.92
C GLY A 92 3.15 -0.52 -8.99
N LEU A 93 3.91 -0.82 -10.06
CA LEU A 93 3.49 -1.77 -11.10
C LEU A 93 3.30 -3.17 -10.53
N ALA A 94 4.21 -3.67 -9.70
CA ALA A 94 4.07 -4.97 -9.07
C ALA A 94 2.78 -5.07 -8.24
N LYS A 95 2.42 -4.03 -7.49
CA LYS A 95 1.15 -3.98 -6.73
C LYS A 95 -0.07 -3.97 -7.62
N LEU A 96 -0.06 -3.20 -8.73
CA LEU A 96 -1.18 -3.15 -9.68
C LEU A 96 -1.37 -4.49 -10.39
N VAL A 97 -0.28 -5.09 -10.87
CA VAL A 97 -0.32 -6.41 -11.52
C VAL A 97 -0.81 -7.48 -10.54
N ALA A 98 -0.33 -7.46 -9.29
CA ALA A 98 -0.79 -8.36 -8.27
C ALA A 98 -2.29 -8.20 -7.96
N ALA A 99 -2.76 -6.95 -7.85
CA ALA A 99 -4.17 -6.66 -7.61
C ALA A 99 -5.06 -7.10 -8.79
N ALA A 100 -4.62 -6.87 -10.04
CA ALA A 100 -5.31 -7.31 -11.24
C ALA A 100 -5.39 -8.85 -11.31
N ALA A 101 -4.28 -9.55 -11.05
CA ALA A 101 -4.24 -11.00 -11.01
C ALA A 101 -5.17 -11.58 -9.94
N MET A 102 -5.19 -10.99 -8.74
CA MET A 102 -6.13 -11.38 -7.69
C MET A 102 -7.58 -11.12 -8.09
N TRP A 103 -7.84 -10.02 -8.81
CA TRP A 103 -9.16 -9.70 -9.32
C TRP A 103 -9.66 -10.75 -10.33
N GLU A 104 -8.77 -11.27 -11.16
CA GLU A 104 -9.04 -12.35 -12.10
C GLU A 104 -9.12 -13.74 -11.44
N GLY A 105 -8.80 -13.81 -10.14
CA GLY A 105 -8.85 -15.06 -9.38
C GLY A 105 -7.55 -15.88 -9.42
N HIS A 106 -6.45 -15.29 -9.86
CA HIS A 106 -5.15 -15.95 -9.87
C HIS A 106 -4.46 -15.85 -8.50
N GLU A 107 -4.12 -17.02 -7.93
CA GLU A 107 -3.48 -17.09 -6.59
C GLU A 107 -2.09 -16.43 -6.54
N TRP A 108 -1.34 -16.49 -7.65
CA TRP A 108 0.00 -15.91 -7.71
C TRP A 108 0.00 -14.38 -7.45
N GLY A 109 -1.10 -13.69 -7.79
CA GLY A 109 -1.25 -12.27 -7.46
C GLY A 109 -1.21 -12.03 -5.95
N GLY A 110 -1.82 -12.91 -5.16
CA GLY A 110 -1.76 -12.87 -3.71
C GLY A 110 -0.34 -13.09 -3.17
N TYR A 111 0.40 -14.04 -3.73
CA TYR A 111 1.80 -14.28 -3.36
C TYR A 111 2.69 -13.09 -3.71
N LEU A 112 2.53 -12.51 -4.90
CA LEU A 112 3.27 -11.33 -5.31
C LEU A 112 2.98 -10.13 -4.39
N LEU A 113 1.71 -9.90 -4.06
CA LEU A 113 1.33 -8.82 -3.15
C LEU A 113 1.87 -9.06 -1.73
N ALA A 114 1.79 -10.29 -1.22
CA ALA A 114 2.36 -10.64 0.07
C ALA A 114 3.88 -10.45 0.10
N ALA A 115 4.58 -10.84 -0.96
CA ALA A 115 6.02 -10.66 -1.08
C ALA A 115 6.43 -9.18 -1.09
N THR A 116 5.72 -8.32 -1.84
CA THR A 116 5.98 -6.86 -1.84
C THR A 116 5.77 -6.23 -0.48
N VAL A 117 4.70 -6.63 0.24
CA VAL A 117 4.44 -6.13 1.60
C VAL A 117 5.49 -6.66 2.58
N ALA A 118 5.84 -7.95 2.52
CA ALA A 118 6.83 -8.56 3.39
C ALA A 118 8.23 -7.95 3.20
N LEU A 119 8.59 -7.57 1.97
CA LEU A 119 9.86 -6.90 1.66
C LEU A 119 9.94 -5.51 2.31
N LEU A 120 8.85 -4.76 2.32
CA LEU A 120 8.81 -3.39 2.84
C LEU A 120 8.56 -3.32 4.36
N LEU A 121 7.90 -4.33 4.92
CA LEU A 121 7.48 -4.34 6.32
C LEU A 121 8.63 -4.15 7.33
N PRO A 122 9.83 -4.76 7.18
CA PRO A 122 10.94 -4.50 8.09
C PRO A 122 11.37 -3.04 8.11
N PHE A 123 11.29 -2.36 6.94
CA PHE A 123 11.59 -0.95 6.84
C PHE A 123 10.53 -0.10 7.54
N ASP A 124 9.23 -0.39 7.30
CA ASP A 124 8.13 0.31 7.96
C ASP A 124 8.19 0.15 9.49
N LEU A 125 8.46 -1.08 9.98
CA LEU A 125 8.60 -1.35 11.41
C LEU A 125 9.80 -0.60 12.01
N ARG A 126 10.93 -0.59 11.31
CA ARG A 126 12.10 0.16 11.76
C ARG A 126 11.79 1.64 11.87
N GLN A 127 11.12 2.22 10.88
CA GLN A 127 10.73 3.64 10.91
C GLN A 127 9.76 3.93 12.06
N ALA A 128 8.79 3.07 12.28
CA ALA A 128 7.85 3.21 13.39
C ALA A 128 8.52 3.15 14.78
N VAL A 129 9.67 2.46 14.90
CA VAL A 129 10.44 2.38 16.16
C VAL A 129 11.43 3.53 16.30
N VAL A 130 12.15 3.87 15.23
CA VAL A 130 13.24 4.87 15.27
C VAL A 130 12.68 6.31 15.29
N ASP A 131 11.57 6.53 14.56
CA ASP A 131 10.91 7.82 14.46
C ASP A 131 9.38 7.60 14.54
N PRO A 132 8.83 7.44 15.76
CA PRO A 132 7.44 7.07 15.98
C PRO A 132 6.47 8.22 15.69
N THR A 133 6.28 8.54 14.43
CA THR A 133 5.20 9.42 14.00
C THR A 133 3.90 8.62 13.84
N VAL A 134 2.76 9.30 13.96
CA VAL A 134 1.44 8.67 13.73
C VAL A 134 1.38 8.02 12.35
N GLY A 135 1.95 8.66 11.33
CA GLY A 135 2.00 8.14 9.97
C GLY A 135 2.80 6.83 9.85
N HIS A 136 4.01 6.76 10.45
CA HIS A 136 4.85 5.56 10.42
C HIS A 136 4.19 4.39 11.17
N VAL A 137 3.61 4.66 12.33
CA VAL A 137 2.90 3.64 13.11
C VAL A 137 1.68 3.12 12.36
N LEU A 138 0.86 4.01 11.80
CA LEU A 138 -0.32 3.61 11.02
C LEU A 138 0.07 2.80 9.77
N LEU A 139 1.13 3.20 9.06
CA LEU A 139 1.62 2.48 7.88
C LEU A 139 2.13 1.07 8.26
N ALA A 140 2.93 0.95 9.32
CA ALA A 140 3.43 -0.32 9.82
C ALA A 140 2.29 -1.24 10.26
N VAL A 141 1.30 -0.72 10.99
CA VAL A 141 0.11 -1.48 11.40
C VAL A 141 -0.71 -1.91 10.18
N ALA A 142 -0.99 -1.00 9.24
CA ALA A 142 -1.76 -1.30 8.04
C ALA A 142 -1.07 -2.38 7.18
N ASN A 143 0.25 -2.29 7.01
CA ASN A 143 1.02 -3.29 6.26
C ASN A 143 1.10 -4.63 6.99
N THR A 144 1.24 -4.63 8.32
CA THR A 144 1.19 -5.86 9.13
C THR A 144 -0.17 -6.55 9.02
N VAL A 145 -1.26 -5.81 9.17
CA VAL A 145 -2.62 -6.34 9.02
C VAL A 145 -2.85 -6.85 7.60
N ALA A 146 -2.44 -6.09 6.57
CA ALA A 146 -2.57 -6.51 5.18
C ALA A 146 -1.80 -7.83 4.92
N LEU A 147 -0.56 -7.95 5.42
CA LEU A 147 0.22 -9.17 5.29
C LEU A 147 -0.44 -10.36 6.00
N ALA A 148 -0.91 -10.15 7.23
CA ALA A 148 -1.61 -11.19 7.98
C ALA A 148 -2.86 -11.69 7.25
N VAL A 149 -3.68 -10.77 6.72
CA VAL A 149 -4.87 -11.10 5.91
C VAL A 149 -4.48 -11.88 4.66
N LEU A 150 -3.45 -11.43 3.92
CA LEU A 150 -2.97 -12.12 2.72
C LEU A 150 -2.46 -13.53 3.04
N VAL A 151 -1.67 -13.69 4.08
CA VAL A 151 -1.17 -15.02 4.51
C VAL A 151 -2.32 -15.94 4.91
N LEU A 152 -3.32 -15.45 5.63
CA LEU A 152 -4.51 -16.23 6.00
C LEU A 152 -5.33 -16.63 4.77
N LEU A 153 -5.46 -15.75 3.78
CA LEU A 153 -6.12 -16.05 2.50
C LEU A 153 -5.36 -17.14 1.73
N LEU A 154 -4.04 -17.01 1.62
CA LEU A 154 -3.18 -17.93 0.87
C LEU A 154 -3.06 -19.30 1.54
N ARG A 155 -3.09 -19.40 2.87
CA ARG A 155 -3.04 -20.68 3.60
C ARG A 155 -4.36 -21.44 3.59
N GLY A 156 -5.41 -20.94 2.91
CA GLY A 156 -6.70 -21.63 2.87
C GLY A 156 -7.41 -21.70 4.25
N TRP A 157 -6.91 -21.00 5.26
CA TRP A 157 -7.59 -20.87 6.55
C TRP A 157 -8.95 -20.19 6.39
N LEU A 158 -9.05 -19.50 5.31
CA LEU A 158 -10.29 -19.02 4.75
C LEU A 158 -10.64 -20.02 3.63
N PRO A 159 -11.48 -21.08 3.84
CA PRO A 159 -11.79 -22.06 2.81
C PRO A 159 -12.29 -21.32 1.56
N GLY A 160 -11.45 -21.40 0.51
CA GLY A 160 -11.51 -20.49 -0.57
C GLY A 160 -12.29 -20.99 -1.76
N ARG A 161 -13.33 -20.31 -2.07
CA ARG A 161 -13.68 -20.06 -3.48
C ARG A 161 -12.90 -18.81 -3.91
N PRO A 162 -12.45 -18.72 -5.17
CA PRO A 162 -11.79 -17.52 -5.67
C PRO A 162 -12.60 -16.29 -5.25
N LEU A 163 -11.92 -15.25 -4.72
CA LEU A 163 -12.55 -14.05 -4.14
C LEU A 163 -13.60 -13.43 -5.06
N LEU A 164 -13.53 -13.75 -6.36
CA LEU A 164 -14.35 -13.21 -7.43
C LEU A 164 -14.80 -14.29 -8.45
N ALA A 165 -15.04 -15.53 -8.01
CA ALA A 165 -15.66 -16.50 -8.92
C ALA A 165 -16.94 -15.85 -9.49
N ARG A 166 -16.88 -15.48 -10.76
CA ARG A 166 -18.06 -15.06 -11.52
C ARG A 166 -19.08 -16.18 -11.37
N PRO A 167 -20.33 -15.86 -11.01
CA PRO A 167 -21.38 -16.87 -11.09
C PRO A 167 -21.40 -17.40 -12.52
N ASN A 168 -21.24 -18.72 -12.65
CA ASN A 168 -21.27 -19.41 -13.92
C ASN A 168 -22.57 -18.98 -14.65
N ARG A 169 -22.48 -18.13 -15.66
CA ARG A 169 -23.59 -17.86 -16.56
C ARG A 169 -23.77 -19.12 -17.39
N ARG A 170 -24.69 -19.96 -16.94
CA ARG A 170 -25.34 -20.92 -17.82
C ARG A 170 -26.46 -20.22 -18.57
#